data_17fceeb2d3802f2ce38d524331e07fd1
#
_entry.id   17fceeb2d3802f2ce38d524331e07fd1
#
_cell.length_a   1.000
_cell.length_b   1.000
_cell.length_c   1.000
_cell.angle_alpha   90.00
_cell.angle_beta   90.00
_cell.angle_gamma   90.00
#
_symmetry.space_group_name_H-M   'P 1'
#
loop_
_entity.id
_entity.type
_entity.pdbx_description
1 polymer ?
#
loop_
_entity_poly.entity_id
_entity_poly.type
_entity_poly.pdbx_seq_one_letter_code
_entity_poly.pdbx_strand_id
1 'polypeptide(L)'
;MRQEELLINRLAAYARSDMYPFHMPGHKRRTGPEDFFMNSCVDSFTNPFAVDITEIEGFDNLHHPEGILKDSMKWAADVYGADQTYYLINGSTGGILAAVCGSVPRGGRILVSRNCHKSVYHGICLNQLKTSYVYPQEIEGLGIQGGITAEDVDRMLNRYMDTQAVLIVCPTYDGIVSDIEAIARIVHRAGLPLIVDEAHGAHFRYDAMFPVSALDLGADVVIQSVHKTLPSLTQTALLHIKCNRPDGGCYADRERIDRYIHMVQSSSPSYVLMASIENSIYQMEQTDMAPYGKQLHKLRRRLGQMRHLRLADTGLIGQAGIRDLDISKIVVSTRGTCLYPAEDGLTGFTGAQLDDILRREYHLEMEMCGADYVTAITTVMDSGEGLERLGDALTRIDSQLTDAGYKPDGRSGNQKSVYSMRCDTAMSMGEAMEENMASVGLEDSAGCISGEFVYIYPPGIPIVAPGEWISRPILEVILEYRDKGLPVQGPADQSLRTIRVVQKD
;
A
#
# COMPACT_ATOMS: atom_id res chain seq x y z
N MET A 1 21.08 -15.52 24.35
CA MET A 1 20.76 -14.16 23.85
C MET A 1 21.25 -13.19 24.90
N ARG A 2 22.12 -12.24 24.57
CA ARG A 2 22.56 -11.20 25.51
C ARG A 2 21.43 -10.21 25.72
N GLN A 3 21.36 -9.59 26.89
CA GLN A 3 20.30 -8.62 27.22
C GLN A 3 20.22 -7.48 26.18
N GLU A 4 21.36 -7.02 25.66
CA GLU A 4 21.49 -5.99 24.62
C GLU A 4 20.90 -6.41 23.26
N GLU A 5 20.79 -7.73 23.00
CA GLU A 5 20.27 -8.31 21.75
C GLU A 5 18.75 -8.46 21.75
N LEU A 6 18.07 -8.21 22.88
CA LEU A 6 16.63 -8.25 22.96
C LEU A 6 16.02 -7.16 22.06
N LEU A 7 14.92 -7.52 21.36
CA LEU A 7 14.22 -6.61 20.46
C LEU A 7 13.85 -5.28 21.13
N ILE A 8 13.39 -5.33 22.39
CA ILE A 8 13.02 -4.12 23.13
C ILE A 8 14.20 -3.15 23.28
N ASN A 9 15.41 -3.66 23.52
CA ASN A 9 16.60 -2.82 23.68
C ASN A 9 17.07 -2.24 22.34
N ARG A 10 16.91 -2.97 21.25
CA ARG A 10 17.15 -2.46 19.88
C ARG A 10 16.15 -1.36 19.53
N LEU A 11 14.86 -1.57 19.82
CA LEU A 11 13.82 -0.55 19.63
C LEU A 11 14.10 0.70 20.45
N ALA A 12 14.50 0.55 21.73
CA ALA A 12 14.87 1.66 22.59
C ALA A 12 16.12 2.41 22.09
N ALA A 13 17.10 1.70 21.52
CA ALA A 13 18.26 2.33 20.90
C ALA A 13 17.88 3.10 19.63
N TYR A 14 17.06 2.50 18.77
CA TYR A 14 16.54 3.15 17.56
C TYR A 14 15.72 4.40 17.91
N ALA A 15 14.88 4.34 18.94
CA ALA A 15 14.07 5.48 19.38
C ALA A 15 14.92 6.69 19.81
N ARG A 16 16.14 6.45 20.31
CA ARG A 16 17.12 7.49 20.72
C ARG A 16 18.08 7.88 19.60
N SER A 17 18.05 7.23 18.45
CA SER A 17 18.93 7.54 17.33
C SER A 17 18.49 8.83 16.62
N ASP A 18 19.42 9.41 15.85
CA ASP A 18 19.17 10.57 14.99
C ASP A 18 18.45 10.21 13.67
N MET A 19 18.05 8.95 13.48
CA MET A 19 17.32 8.51 12.28
C MET A 19 15.95 9.18 12.19
N TYR A 20 15.70 9.93 11.12
CA TYR A 20 14.39 10.56 10.86
C TYR A 20 13.50 9.64 10.01
N PRO A 21 12.28 9.31 10.47
CA PRO A 21 11.45 8.28 9.86
C PRO A 21 10.55 8.84 8.74
N PHE A 22 10.94 8.72 7.49
CA PHE A 22 10.04 8.93 6.35
C PHE A 22 9.27 7.66 5.95
N HIS A 23 9.23 6.69 6.84
CA HIS A 23 8.47 5.44 6.72
C HIS A 23 7.26 5.42 7.66
N MET A 24 6.39 4.42 7.50
CA MET A 24 5.31 4.13 8.47
C MET A 24 5.86 3.68 9.82
N PRO A 25 5.19 3.91 10.96
CA PRO A 25 3.83 4.47 11.09
C PRO A 25 3.77 6.00 10.96
N GLY A 26 2.54 6.50 10.66
CA GLY A 26 2.27 7.91 10.43
C GLY A 26 2.50 8.84 11.62
N HIS A 27 2.56 8.33 12.85
CA HIS A 27 2.85 9.11 14.07
C HIS A 27 4.33 9.59 14.16
N LYS A 28 5.22 9.13 13.28
CA LYS A 28 6.63 9.57 13.16
C LYS A 28 7.42 9.53 14.48
N ARG A 29 7.12 8.55 15.35
CA ARG A 29 7.67 8.44 16.72
C ARG A 29 7.40 9.66 17.61
N ARG A 30 6.39 10.45 17.27
CA ARG A 30 5.95 11.64 18.01
C ARG A 30 4.57 11.43 18.59
N THR A 31 4.33 12.04 19.71
CA THR A 31 3.03 11.99 20.39
C THR A 31 2.06 13.06 19.86
N GLY A 32 2.54 14.00 19.03
CA GLY A 32 1.73 15.03 18.35
C GLY A 32 2.58 16.16 17.77
N PRO A 33 1.98 17.08 17.01
CA PRO A 33 2.57 18.35 16.66
C PRO A 33 2.92 19.15 17.93
N GLU A 34 3.94 20.00 17.88
CA GLU A 34 4.49 20.69 19.07
C GLU A 34 3.46 21.45 19.91
N ASP A 35 2.35 21.90 19.28
CA ASP A 35 1.30 22.68 19.93
C ASP A 35 0.07 21.87 20.36
N PHE A 36 0.03 20.56 20.08
CA PHE A 36 -1.21 19.78 20.14
C PHE A 36 -1.44 19.03 21.48
N PHE A 37 -0.41 18.74 22.26
CA PHE A 37 -0.46 17.76 23.35
C PHE A 37 -0.62 18.31 24.76
N MET A 38 -0.79 19.59 24.95
CA MET A 38 -0.91 20.15 26.29
C MET A 38 -2.16 19.72 27.07
N ASN A 39 -3.14 19.06 26.41
CA ASN A 39 -4.44 18.75 27.02
C ASN A 39 -5.02 17.35 26.74
N SER A 40 -4.27 16.38 26.21
CA SER A 40 -4.85 15.08 25.86
C SER A 40 -4.38 13.94 26.79
N CYS A 41 -5.20 12.90 26.87
CA CYS A 41 -5.02 11.66 27.65
C CYS A 41 -3.78 10.84 27.27
N VAL A 42 -2.75 11.43 26.66
CA VAL A 42 -1.55 10.76 26.12
C VAL A 42 -0.69 10.13 27.20
N ASP A 43 -0.72 10.65 28.43
CA ASP A 43 -0.04 10.02 29.56
C ASP A 43 -0.47 8.57 29.78
N SER A 44 -1.71 8.21 29.39
CA SER A 44 -2.22 6.83 29.48
C SER A 44 -1.54 5.87 28.51
N PHE A 45 -1.03 6.34 27.34
CA PHE A 45 -0.28 5.50 26.40
C PHE A 45 1.21 5.36 26.71
N THR A 46 1.74 6.12 27.66
CA THR A 46 3.15 5.99 28.08
C THR A 46 3.41 4.67 28.82
N ASN A 47 2.36 4.11 29.45
CA ASN A 47 2.39 2.78 30.05
C ASN A 47 1.21 1.93 29.53
N PRO A 48 1.35 1.21 28.40
CA PRO A 48 0.27 0.44 27.82
C PRO A 48 -0.30 -0.63 28.77
N PHE A 49 0.51 -1.19 29.67
CA PHE A 49 0.01 -2.18 30.66
C PHE A 49 -1.06 -1.63 31.61
N ALA A 50 -1.07 -0.32 31.83
CA ALA A 50 -2.06 0.31 32.74
C ALA A 50 -3.47 0.38 32.11
N VAL A 51 -3.57 0.31 30.77
CA VAL A 51 -4.81 0.45 30.01
C VAL A 51 -5.10 -0.77 29.11
N ASP A 52 -4.26 -1.80 29.18
CA ASP A 52 -4.47 -3.05 28.45
C ASP A 52 -5.45 -3.93 29.21
N ILE A 53 -6.65 -4.05 28.67
CA ILE A 53 -7.78 -4.78 29.24
C ILE A 53 -8.38 -5.72 28.20
N THR A 54 -9.30 -6.57 28.63
CA THR A 54 -10.19 -7.36 27.78
C THR A 54 -11.63 -6.87 27.90
N GLU A 55 -12.62 -7.67 27.47
CA GLU A 55 -14.07 -7.39 27.54
C GLU A 55 -14.56 -7.42 29.00
N ILE A 56 -14.38 -6.33 29.70
CA ILE A 56 -14.90 -6.16 31.08
C ILE A 56 -16.10 -5.24 31.08
N GLU A 57 -16.88 -5.26 32.16
CA GLU A 57 -18.06 -4.42 32.34
C GLU A 57 -17.70 -2.93 32.13
N GLY A 58 -18.49 -2.24 31.30
CA GLY A 58 -18.32 -0.83 30.96
C GLY A 58 -17.43 -0.56 29.73
N PHE A 59 -16.78 -1.58 29.14
CA PHE A 59 -15.87 -1.40 27.99
C PHE A 59 -16.33 -2.09 26.69
N ASP A 60 -17.53 -2.72 26.70
CA ASP A 60 -18.14 -3.31 25.51
C ASP A 60 -17.37 -4.52 24.95
N ASN A 61 -17.79 -5.06 23.81
CA ASN A 61 -17.16 -6.19 23.11
C ASN A 61 -17.10 -5.89 21.62
N LEU A 62 -15.91 -5.92 21.01
CA LEU A 62 -15.73 -5.62 19.58
C LEU A 62 -16.54 -6.54 18.67
N HIS A 63 -16.72 -7.82 19.08
CA HIS A 63 -17.48 -8.80 18.30
C HIS A 63 -19.00 -8.73 18.53
N HIS A 64 -19.45 -7.97 19.53
CA HIS A 64 -20.87 -7.73 19.81
C HIS A 64 -21.05 -6.33 20.43
N PRO A 65 -20.80 -5.27 19.66
CA PRO A 65 -20.78 -3.92 20.19
C PRO A 65 -22.20 -3.42 20.46
N GLU A 66 -22.47 -3.06 21.71
CA GLU A 66 -23.76 -2.54 22.17
C GLU A 66 -23.64 -1.16 22.83
N GLY A 67 -22.46 -0.79 23.30
CA GLY A 67 -22.16 0.40 24.08
C GLY A 67 -21.06 1.29 23.45
N ILE A 68 -20.00 1.55 24.22
CA ILE A 68 -18.97 2.52 23.89
C ILE A 68 -18.27 2.25 22.53
N LEU A 69 -18.01 0.99 22.20
CA LEU A 69 -17.39 0.66 20.91
C LEU A 69 -18.35 0.86 19.73
N LYS A 70 -19.64 0.55 19.94
CA LYS A 70 -20.69 0.83 18.94
C LYS A 70 -20.79 2.32 18.65
N ASP A 71 -20.85 3.13 19.71
CA ASP A 71 -20.96 4.58 19.58
C ASP A 71 -19.71 5.18 18.93
N SER A 72 -18.53 4.70 19.30
CA SER A 72 -17.25 5.11 18.73
C SER A 72 -17.15 4.76 17.24
N MET A 73 -17.49 3.54 16.84
CA MET A 73 -17.49 3.13 15.41
C MET A 73 -18.56 3.89 14.60
N LYS A 74 -19.71 4.20 15.21
CA LYS A 74 -20.74 5.04 14.57
C LYS A 74 -20.23 6.46 14.35
N TRP A 75 -19.61 7.06 15.36
CA TRP A 75 -18.99 8.38 15.23
C TRP A 75 -17.90 8.38 14.13
N ALA A 76 -17.05 7.36 14.07
CA ALA A 76 -16.08 7.22 13.00
C ALA A 76 -16.76 7.10 11.61
N ALA A 77 -17.89 6.39 11.51
CA ALA A 77 -18.67 6.33 10.27
C ALA A 77 -19.20 7.71 9.87
N ASP A 78 -19.71 8.49 10.81
CA ASP A 78 -20.21 9.85 10.57
C ASP A 78 -19.05 10.76 10.10
N VAL A 79 -17.85 10.69 10.72
CA VAL A 79 -16.66 11.45 10.32
C VAL A 79 -16.25 11.13 8.89
N TYR A 80 -16.20 9.85 8.51
CA TYR A 80 -15.77 9.43 7.18
C TYR A 80 -16.90 9.46 6.13
N GLY A 81 -18.15 9.70 6.53
CA GLY A 81 -19.30 9.71 5.63
C GLY A 81 -19.70 8.33 5.12
N ALA A 82 -19.46 7.29 5.94
CA ALA A 82 -19.87 5.90 5.70
C ALA A 82 -21.20 5.58 6.39
N ASP A 83 -21.91 4.55 5.91
CA ASP A 83 -23.10 4.04 6.60
C ASP A 83 -22.75 3.11 7.77
N GLN A 84 -21.57 2.48 7.70
CA GLN A 84 -21.03 1.64 8.75
C GLN A 84 -19.51 1.62 8.71
N THR A 85 -18.89 1.67 9.89
CA THR A 85 -17.42 1.57 10.04
C THR A 85 -17.08 0.52 11.07
N TYR A 86 -16.08 -0.29 10.78
CA TYR A 86 -15.52 -1.29 11.68
C TYR A 86 -14.09 -0.93 12.07
N TYR A 87 -13.78 -1.02 13.34
CA TYR A 87 -12.41 -0.97 13.83
C TYR A 87 -11.70 -2.29 13.55
N LEU A 88 -10.53 -2.21 12.95
CA LEU A 88 -9.72 -3.37 12.60
C LEU A 88 -8.42 -3.35 13.40
N ILE A 89 -8.21 -4.40 14.21
CA ILE A 89 -7.03 -4.58 15.04
C ILE A 89 -6.04 -5.59 14.44
N ASN A 90 -6.40 -6.23 13.34
CA ASN A 90 -5.53 -7.09 12.54
C ASN A 90 -5.08 -6.42 11.23
N GLY A 91 -5.02 -5.08 11.24
CA GLY A 91 -4.61 -4.26 10.11
C GLY A 91 -5.62 -4.28 8.96
N SER A 92 -5.32 -3.51 7.93
CA SER A 92 -6.07 -3.57 6.66
C SER A 92 -6.05 -4.98 6.03
N THR A 93 -5.07 -5.81 6.36
CA THR A 93 -5.04 -7.22 5.94
C THR A 93 -6.31 -7.95 6.36
N GLY A 94 -6.73 -7.83 7.62
CA GLY A 94 -7.98 -8.43 8.11
C GLY A 94 -9.21 -7.87 7.37
N GLY A 95 -9.26 -6.56 7.17
CA GLY A 95 -10.34 -5.90 6.44
C GLY A 95 -10.42 -6.35 4.97
N ILE A 96 -9.30 -6.45 4.29
CA ILE A 96 -9.22 -6.93 2.90
C ILE A 96 -9.68 -8.39 2.78
N LEU A 97 -9.23 -9.27 3.70
CA LEU A 97 -9.70 -10.66 3.75
C LEU A 97 -11.23 -10.72 3.92
N ALA A 98 -11.77 -9.96 4.87
CA ALA A 98 -13.21 -9.89 5.12
C ALA A 98 -13.98 -9.33 3.91
N ALA A 99 -13.48 -8.26 3.29
CA ALA A 99 -14.10 -7.65 2.12
C ALA A 99 -14.13 -8.61 0.91
N VAL A 100 -13.00 -9.27 0.60
CA VAL A 100 -12.91 -10.22 -0.52
C VAL A 100 -13.80 -11.45 -0.29
N CYS A 101 -13.68 -12.09 0.87
CA CYS A 101 -14.45 -13.29 1.19
C CYS A 101 -15.94 -12.98 1.44
N GLY A 102 -16.26 -11.80 1.95
CA GLY A 102 -17.63 -11.32 2.17
C GLY A 102 -18.35 -10.92 0.90
N SER A 103 -17.65 -10.35 -0.08
CA SER A 103 -18.28 -9.85 -1.31
C SER A 103 -18.44 -10.91 -2.39
N VAL A 104 -17.62 -11.98 -2.40
CA VAL A 104 -17.66 -13.02 -3.44
C VAL A 104 -17.89 -14.40 -2.83
N PRO A 105 -18.88 -15.19 -3.28
CA PRO A 105 -19.06 -16.58 -2.87
C PRO A 105 -17.83 -17.44 -3.19
N ARG A 106 -17.60 -18.48 -2.38
CA ARG A 106 -16.53 -19.45 -2.62
C ARG A 106 -16.59 -20.00 -4.06
N GLY A 107 -15.47 -19.99 -4.75
CA GLY A 107 -15.36 -20.42 -6.14
C GLY A 107 -15.89 -19.41 -7.18
N GLY A 108 -16.42 -18.27 -6.73
CA GLY A 108 -16.86 -17.18 -7.60
C GLY A 108 -15.70 -16.44 -8.26
N ARG A 109 -15.98 -15.43 -9.07
CA ARG A 109 -14.97 -14.63 -9.77
C ARG A 109 -14.88 -13.21 -9.19
N ILE A 110 -13.65 -12.74 -9.03
CA ILE A 110 -13.34 -11.35 -8.68
C ILE A 110 -12.44 -10.72 -9.76
N LEU A 111 -12.71 -9.46 -10.10
CA LEU A 111 -11.83 -8.62 -10.91
C LEU A 111 -10.99 -7.75 -9.98
N VAL A 112 -9.66 -7.86 -10.05
CA VAL A 112 -8.74 -7.11 -9.18
C VAL A 112 -7.70 -6.35 -9.97
N SER A 113 -7.27 -5.20 -9.45
CA SER A 113 -6.08 -4.52 -9.97
C SER A 113 -4.82 -5.38 -9.73
N ARG A 114 -3.99 -5.56 -10.75
CA ARG A 114 -2.81 -6.44 -10.66
C ARG A 114 -1.81 -5.99 -9.60
N ASN A 115 -1.77 -4.70 -9.32
CA ASN A 115 -0.90 -4.08 -8.33
C ASN A 115 -1.45 -4.11 -6.89
N CYS A 116 -2.46 -4.93 -6.61
CA CYS A 116 -2.98 -5.05 -5.26
C CYS A 116 -2.00 -5.74 -4.31
N HIS A 117 -2.14 -5.41 -3.02
CA HIS A 117 -1.34 -5.98 -1.95
C HIS A 117 -1.59 -7.50 -1.82
N LYS A 118 -0.57 -8.24 -1.36
CA LYS A 118 -0.64 -9.71 -1.17
C LYS A 118 -1.85 -10.19 -0.37
N SER A 119 -2.41 -9.38 0.52
CA SER A 119 -3.61 -9.74 1.29
C SER A 119 -4.84 -9.98 0.41
N VAL A 120 -4.96 -9.30 -0.74
CA VAL A 120 -6.02 -9.56 -1.72
C VAL A 120 -5.87 -10.95 -2.30
N TYR A 121 -4.66 -11.31 -2.71
CA TYR A 121 -4.33 -12.64 -3.23
C TYR A 121 -4.57 -13.73 -2.18
N HIS A 122 -4.24 -13.47 -0.91
CA HIS A 122 -4.55 -14.40 0.17
C HIS A 122 -6.06 -14.60 0.35
N GLY A 123 -6.87 -13.53 0.26
CA GLY A 123 -8.33 -13.64 0.28
C GLY A 123 -8.89 -14.44 -0.89
N ILE A 124 -8.33 -14.23 -2.09
CA ILE A 124 -8.66 -15.00 -3.30
C ILE A 124 -8.34 -16.48 -3.09
N CYS A 125 -7.16 -16.79 -2.56
CA CYS A 125 -6.73 -18.17 -2.26
C CYS A 125 -7.64 -18.84 -1.25
N LEU A 126 -7.85 -18.21 -0.08
CA LEU A 126 -8.67 -18.76 1.02
C LEU A 126 -10.11 -19.04 0.57
N ASN A 127 -10.67 -18.19 -0.26
CA ASN A 127 -12.03 -18.34 -0.76
C ASN A 127 -12.11 -19.08 -2.12
N GLN A 128 -10.96 -19.59 -2.61
CA GLN A 128 -10.83 -20.35 -3.87
C GLN A 128 -11.44 -19.62 -5.08
N LEU A 129 -11.23 -18.31 -5.18
CA LEU A 129 -11.83 -17.49 -6.22
C LEU A 129 -11.12 -17.65 -7.57
N LYS A 130 -11.90 -17.56 -8.64
CA LYS A 130 -11.40 -17.30 -9.99
C LYS A 130 -11.01 -15.83 -10.08
N THR A 131 -9.82 -15.55 -10.63
CA THR A 131 -9.29 -14.20 -10.70
C THR A 131 -9.25 -13.69 -12.12
N SER A 132 -9.63 -12.43 -12.30
CA SER A 132 -9.37 -11.65 -13.50
C SER A 132 -8.62 -10.39 -13.11
N TYR A 133 -7.72 -9.92 -13.96
CA TYR A 133 -6.86 -8.77 -13.66
C TYR A 133 -7.15 -7.58 -14.55
N VAL A 134 -7.16 -6.39 -13.96
CA VAL A 134 -6.97 -5.12 -14.66
C VAL A 134 -5.58 -4.58 -14.30
N TYR A 135 -4.87 -4.07 -15.29
CA TYR A 135 -3.47 -3.67 -15.16
C TYR A 135 -3.35 -2.16 -15.08
N PRO A 136 -2.48 -1.63 -14.20
CA PRO A 136 -2.18 -0.20 -14.20
C PRO A 136 -1.51 0.21 -15.51
N GLN A 137 -1.70 1.47 -15.87
CA GLN A 137 -0.98 2.07 -17.01
C GLN A 137 0.49 2.27 -16.64
N GLU A 138 1.36 2.45 -17.65
CA GLU A 138 2.77 2.75 -17.43
C GLU A 138 3.02 4.26 -17.48
N ILE A 139 3.88 4.77 -16.57
CA ILE A 139 4.38 6.14 -16.63
C ILE A 139 5.80 6.08 -17.21
N GLU A 140 5.95 6.58 -18.42
CA GLU A 140 7.27 6.65 -19.04
C GLU A 140 8.22 7.57 -18.25
N GLY A 141 9.44 7.12 -18.04
CA GLY A 141 10.52 7.96 -17.52
C GLY A 141 10.65 8.09 -16.01
N LEU A 142 9.72 7.56 -15.18
CA LEU A 142 9.82 7.63 -13.73
C LEU A 142 10.04 6.27 -13.04
N GLY A 143 9.76 5.16 -13.71
CA GLY A 143 9.87 3.81 -13.13
C GLY A 143 8.72 3.43 -12.16
N ILE A 144 7.66 4.23 -12.10
CA ILE A 144 6.45 3.97 -11.29
C ILE A 144 5.25 3.64 -12.17
N GLN A 145 4.20 3.11 -11.55
CA GLN A 145 2.94 2.77 -12.24
C GLN A 145 1.98 3.95 -12.26
N GLY A 146 1.14 3.98 -13.30
CA GLY A 146 -0.01 4.87 -13.39
C GLY A 146 -1.27 4.32 -12.71
N GLY A 147 -2.42 4.89 -13.08
CA GLY A 147 -3.74 4.49 -12.60
C GLY A 147 -4.35 3.32 -13.39
N ILE A 148 -5.47 2.85 -12.88
CA ILE A 148 -6.40 1.95 -13.57
C ILE A 148 -7.40 2.80 -14.32
N THR A 149 -7.66 2.48 -15.60
CA THR A 149 -8.67 3.20 -16.40
C THR A 149 -10.06 2.56 -16.28
N ALA A 150 -11.10 3.37 -16.35
CA ALA A 150 -12.47 2.91 -16.33
C ALA A 150 -12.78 2.03 -17.56
N GLU A 151 -12.19 2.36 -18.71
CA GLU A 151 -12.33 1.59 -19.96
C GLU A 151 -11.75 0.18 -19.84
N ASP A 152 -10.63 0.02 -19.12
CA ASP A 152 -10.07 -1.30 -18.89
C ASP A 152 -10.95 -2.14 -17.96
N VAL A 153 -11.55 -1.53 -16.95
CA VAL A 153 -12.54 -2.20 -16.07
C VAL A 153 -13.77 -2.63 -16.87
N ASP A 154 -14.33 -1.73 -17.68
CA ASP A 154 -15.50 -2.05 -18.52
C ASP A 154 -15.21 -3.22 -19.48
N ARG A 155 -14.06 -3.18 -20.16
CA ARG A 155 -13.61 -4.25 -21.05
C ARG A 155 -13.50 -5.58 -20.33
N MET A 156 -12.96 -5.60 -19.11
CA MET A 156 -12.78 -6.83 -18.34
C MET A 156 -14.09 -7.37 -17.80
N LEU A 157 -15.03 -6.52 -17.37
CA LEU A 157 -16.37 -6.93 -16.95
C LEU A 157 -17.18 -7.52 -18.14
N ASN A 158 -17.07 -6.92 -19.33
CA ASN A 158 -17.68 -7.46 -20.55
C ASN A 158 -17.07 -8.81 -20.98
N ARG A 159 -15.78 -9.03 -20.71
CA ARG A 159 -15.09 -10.29 -21.01
C ARG A 159 -15.44 -11.41 -20.02
N TYR A 160 -15.62 -11.07 -18.74
CA TYR A 160 -15.86 -12.01 -17.65
C TYR A 160 -17.17 -11.67 -16.94
N MET A 161 -18.28 -12.01 -17.61
CA MET A 161 -19.65 -11.69 -17.18
C MET A 161 -20.06 -12.41 -15.89
N ASP A 162 -19.28 -13.40 -15.42
CA ASP A 162 -19.44 -14.10 -14.15
C ASP A 162 -18.72 -13.40 -12.97
N THR A 163 -18.17 -12.20 -13.18
CA THR A 163 -17.58 -11.38 -12.13
C THR A 163 -18.64 -10.98 -11.10
N GLN A 164 -18.28 -11.03 -9.81
CA GLN A 164 -19.19 -10.77 -8.68
C GLN A 164 -18.77 -9.60 -7.81
N ALA A 165 -17.53 -9.16 -7.91
CA ALA A 165 -17.02 -7.94 -7.27
C ALA A 165 -15.82 -7.40 -8.03
N VAL A 166 -15.55 -6.11 -7.87
CA VAL A 166 -14.33 -5.45 -8.37
C VAL A 166 -13.55 -4.91 -7.20
N LEU A 167 -12.21 -5.12 -7.19
CA LEU A 167 -11.31 -4.56 -6.18
C LEU A 167 -10.19 -3.75 -6.85
N ILE A 168 -10.07 -2.48 -6.47
CA ILE A 168 -9.05 -1.56 -6.97
C ILE A 168 -8.22 -1.04 -5.79
N VAL A 169 -6.90 -0.93 -5.99
CA VAL A 169 -6.00 -0.20 -5.06
C VAL A 169 -5.96 1.27 -5.45
N CYS A 170 -6.36 2.15 -4.54
CA CYS A 170 -6.36 3.60 -4.76
C CYS A 170 -6.36 4.34 -3.41
N PRO A 171 -5.32 5.17 -3.11
CA PRO A 171 -4.17 5.42 -3.96
C PRO A 171 -3.22 4.22 -4.04
N THR A 172 -2.36 4.20 -5.07
CA THR A 172 -1.23 3.26 -5.10
C THR A 172 -0.23 3.61 -3.99
N TYR A 173 0.74 2.74 -3.78
CA TYR A 173 1.83 2.98 -2.81
C TYR A 173 2.60 4.28 -3.09
N ASP A 174 2.72 4.63 -4.37
CA ASP A 174 3.39 5.85 -4.85
C ASP A 174 2.48 7.09 -4.86
N GLY A 175 1.24 6.96 -4.38
CA GLY A 175 0.28 8.07 -4.27
C GLY A 175 -0.54 8.35 -5.54
N ILE A 176 -0.52 7.46 -6.52
CA ILE A 176 -1.32 7.62 -7.76
C ILE A 176 -2.78 7.29 -7.48
N VAL A 177 -3.68 8.16 -7.92
CA VAL A 177 -5.13 8.04 -7.77
C VAL A 177 -5.79 7.83 -9.12
N SER A 178 -6.55 6.74 -9.26
CA SER A 178 -7.38 6.40 -10.43
C SER A 178 -8.72 7.15 -10.39
N ASP A 179 -9.43 7.20 -11.51
CA ASP A 179 -10.79 7.77 -11.56
C ASP A 179 -11.81 6.80 -10.96
N ILE A 180 -11.86 6.77 -9.62
CA ILE A 180 -12.76 5.88 -8.87
C ILE A 180 -14.23 6.18 -9.17
N GLU A 181 -14.60 7.45 -9.40
CA GLU A 181 -15.98 7.79 -9.73
C GLU A 181 -16.42 7.18 -11.06
N ALA A 182 -15.57 7.25 -12.09
CA ALA A 182 -15.86 6.62 -13.38
C ALA A 182 -15.89 5.10 -13.27
N ILE A 183 -14.98 4.50 -12.50
CA ILE A 183 -14.94 3.05 -12.23
C ILE A 183 -16.21 2.62 -11.50
N ALA A 184 -16.62 3.33 -10.44
CA ALA A 184 -17.83 3.02 -9.65
C ALA A 184 -19.08 3.01 -10.54
N ARG A 185 -19.25 4.00 -11.42
CA ARG A 185 -20.38 4.06 -12.37
C ARG A 185 -20.44 2.82 -13.27
N ILE A 186 -19.29 2.32 -13.71
CA ILE A 186 -19.22 1.11 -14.55
C ILE A 186 -19.57 -0.13 -13.75
N VAL A 187 -18.99 -0.29 -12.56
CA VAL A 187 -19.20 -1.43 -11.68
C VAL A 187 -20.68 -1.51 -11.22
N HIS A 188 -21.26 -0.38 -10.83
CA HIS A 188 -22.65 -0.29 -10.42
C HIS A 188 -23.63 -0.54 -11.58
N ARG A 189 -23.29 -0.14 -12.80
CA ARG A 189 -24.09 -0.49 -14.00
C ARG A 189 -24.17 -2.00 -14.23
N ALA A 190 -23.13 -2.75 -13.83
CA ALA A 190 -23.13 -4.21 -13.82
C ALA A 190 -23.81 -4.82 -12.58
N GLY A 191 -24.30 -4.01 -11.64
CA GLY A 191 -24.95 -4.45 -10.40
C GLY A 191 -23.99 -5.03 -9.36
N LEU A 192 -22.69 -4.68 -9.43
CA LEU A 192 -21.62 -5.26 -8.62
C LEU A 192 -21.13 -4.29 -7.55
N PRO A 193 -20.58 -4.78 -6.41
CA PRO A 193 -19.88 -3.95 -5.44
C PRO A 193 -18.48 -3.57 -5.93
N LEU A 194 -18.09 -2.31 -5.64
CA LEU A 194 -16.72 -1.81 -5.78
C LEU A 194 -16.04 -1.77 -4.42
N ILE A 195 -14.97 -2.54 -4.27
CA ILE A 195 -14.09 -2.56 -3.12
C ILE A 195 -12.87 -1.70 -3.46
N VAL A 196 -12.50 -0.78 -2.58
CA VAL A 196 -11.28 0.01 -2.75
C VAL A 196 -10.34 -0.23 -1.58
N ASP A 197 -9.15 -0.75 -1.88
CA ASP A 197 -8.05 -0.75 -0.94
C ASP A 197 -7.44 0.66 -0.90
N GLU A 198 -7.93 1.47 0.01
CA GLU A 198 -7.48 2.84 0.30
C GLU A 198 -6.55 2.86 1.53
N ALA A 199 -5.73 1.80 1.70
CA ALA A 199 -4.85 1.68 2.87
C ALA A 199 -3.90 2.87 3.04
N HIS A 200 -3.58 3.59 1.99
CA HIS A 200 -2.72 4.78 2.01
C HIS A 200 -3.49 6.11 1.98
N GLY A 201 -4.82 6.10 2.10
CA GLY A 201 -5.69 7.29 1.94
C GLY A 201 -6.50 7.69 3.17
N ALA A 202 -6.22 7.14 4.38
CA ALA A 202 -6.99 7.48 5.58
C ALA A 202 -6.99 8.99 5.92
N HIS A 203 -6.03 9.75 5.45
CA HIS A 203 -5.91 11.21 5.64
C HIS A 203 -6.69 12.04 4.61
N PHE A 204 -7.22 11.45 3.54
CA PHE A 204 -7.87 12.19 2.46
C PHE A 204 -9.06 13.04 2.92
N ARG A 205 -9.75 12.59 3.95
CA ARG A 205 -10.92 13.27 4.51
C ARG A 205 -10.60 14.63 5.13
N TYR A 206 -9.36 14.85 5.62
CA TYR A 206 -9.07 15.93 6.56
C TYR A 206 -8.63 17.26 5.92
N ASP A 207 -8.31 17.28 4.62
CA ASP A 207 -8.00 18.53 3.92
C ASP A 207 -8.17 18.41 2.41
N ALA A 208 -8.66 19.47 1.77
CA ALA A 208 -8.89 19.55 0.33
C ALA A 208 -7.59 19.56 -0.52
N MET A 209 -6.40 19.65 0.09
CA MET A 209 -5.13 19.51 -0.62
C MET A 209 -4.84 18.05 -1.01
N PHE A 210 -5.57 17.11 -0.44
CA PHE A 210 -5.49 15.68 -0.75
C PHE A 210 -6.57 15.25 -1.73
N PRO A 211 -6.41 14.09 -2.39
CA PRO A 211 -7.45 13.51 -3.23
C PRO A 211 -8.75 13.27 -2.46
N VAL A 212 -9.85 13.21 -3.20
CA VAL A 212 -11.16 12.83 -2.65
C VAL A 212 -11.15 11.34 -2.30
N SER A 213 -11.66 10.98 -1.11
CA SER A 213 -11.76 9.58 -0.68
C SER A 213 -12.67 8.76 -1.61
N ALA A 214 -12.32 7.50 -1.79
CA ALA A 214 -13.11 6.55 -2.57
C ALA A 214 -14.56 6.41 -2.05
N LEU A 215 -14.80 6.62 -0.75
CA LEU A 215 -16.15 6.67 -0.17
C LEU A 215 -17.04 7.74 -0.81
N ASP A 216 -16.49 8.92 -1.07
CA ASP A 216 -17.24 10.03 -1.67
C ASP A 216 -17.35 9.89 -3.20
N LEU A 217 -16.55 9.00 -3.80
CA LEU A 217 -16.53 8.72 -5.23
C LEU A 217 -17.34 7.46 -5.61
N GLY A 218 -18.06 6.87 -4.65
CA GLY A 218 -19.00 5.78 -4.92
C GLY A 218 -18.45 4.37 -4.67
N ALA A 219 -17.34 4.21 -3.97
CA ALA A 219 -16.93 2.89 -3.50
C ALA A 219 -17.90 2.36 -2.43
N ASP A 220 -18.18 1.05 -2.44
CA ASP A 220 -19.12 0.40 -1.54
C ASP A 220 -18.45 -0.17 -0.29
N VAL A 221 -17.20 -0.61 -0.44
CA VAL A 221 -16.36 -1.09 0.67
C VAL A 221 -14.99 -0.45 0.55
N VAL A 222 -14.56 0.26 1.59
CA VAL A 222 -13.26 0.95 1.60
C VAL A 222 -12.47 0.52 2.82
N ILE A 223 -11.22 0.13 2.61
CA ILE A 223 -10.31 -0.29 3.68
C ILE A 223 -9.20 0.74 3.81
N GLN A 224 -9.04 1.32 5.00
CA GLN A 224 -8.02 2.33 5.28
C GLN A 224 -7.11 1.87 6.43
N SER A 225 -5.78 1.96 6.24
CA SER A 225 -4.83 1.76 7.33
C SER A 225 -4.65 3.07 8.09
N VAL A 226 -5.22 3.17 9.28
CA VAL A 226 -5.10 4.38 10.11
C VAL A 226 -3.64 4.67 10.42
N HIS A 227 -2.88 3.63 10.81
CA HIS A 227 -1.48 3.76 11.20
C HIS A 227 -0.53 4.21 10.08
N LYS A 228 -0.91 4.12 8.81
CA LYS A 228 0.01 4.47 7.71
C LYS A 228 0.15 5.98 7.54
N THR A 229 -0.93 6.71 7.68
CA THR A 229 -0.98 8.13 7.33
C THR A 229 -1.49 9.02 8.47
N LEU A 230 -2.08 8.45 9.51
CA LEU A 230 -2.55 9.15 10.70
C LEU A 230 -1.73 8.76 11.94
N PRO A 231 -1.82 9.53 13.05
CA PRO A 231 -1.06 9.29 14.27
C PRO A 231 -1.65 8.14 15.11
N SER A 232 -1.61 6.92 14.61
CA SER A 232 -2.12 5.72 15.26
C SER A 232 -1.06 4.63 15.38
N LEU A 233 -1.24 3.72 16.33
CA LEU A 233 -0.35 2.58 16.53
C LEU A 233 -0.40 1.64 15.32
N THR A 234 0.73 1.03 15.01
CA THR A 234 0.85 0.02 13.94
C THR A 234 -0.22 -1.06 14.10
N GLN A 235 -0.75 -1.58 12.99
CA GLN A 235 -1.79 -2.60 12.93
C GLN A 235 -3.23 -2.05 13.00
N THR A 236 -3.43 -0.76 13.27
CA THR A 236 -4.75 -0.13 13.28
C THR A 236 -5.27 0.17 11.88
N ALA A 237 -6.54 -0.16 11.63
CA ALA A 237 -7.19 0.12 10.34
C ALA A 237 -8.71 0.28 10.51
N LEU A 238 -9.37 0.69 9.43
CA LEU A 238 -10.83 0.81 9.32
C LEU A 238 -11.32 0.04 8.09
N LEU A 239 -12.51 -0.53 8.20
CA LEU A 239 -13.30 -0.94 7.04
C LEU A 239 -14.61 -0.17 7.08
N HIS A 240 -14.91 0.50 5.98
CA HIS A 240 -16.12 1.28 5.78
C HIS A 240 -17.04 0.58 4.78
N ILE A 241 -18.34 0.64 5.01
CA ILE A 241 -19.38 0.23 4.06
C ILE A 241 -20.25 1.43 3.75
N LYS A 242 -20.54 1.63 2.46
CA LYS A 242 -21.45 2.64 1.96
C LYS A 242 -22.49 2.03 1.02
N CYS A 243 -23.75 2.43 1.19
CA CYS A 243 -24.88 1.90 0.43
C CYS A 243 -25.20 2.86 -0.70
N ASN A 244 -24.65 2.59 -1.88
CA ASN A 244 -24.71 3.48 -3.04
C ASN A 244 -25.82 3.14 -4.06
N ARG A 245 -26.69 2.15 -3.78
CA ARG A 245 -27.76 1.81 -4.69
C ARG A 245 -28.84 2.91 -4.73
N PRO A 246 -29.45 3.17 -5.90
CA PRO A 246 -30.49 4.19 -6.02
C PRO A 246 -31.73 3.94 -5.16
N ASP A 247 -31.97 2.69 -4.77
CA ASP A 247 -33.07 2.29 -3.86
C ASP A 247 -32.72 2.43 -2.36
N GLY A 248 -31.55 2.96 -2.04
CA GLY A 248 -31.02 3.07 -0.69
C GLY A 248 -30.41 1.78 -0.14
N GLY A 249 -30.36 0.71 -0.95
CA GLY A 249 -29.69 -0.55 -0.60
C GLY A 249 -28.19 -0.49 -0.80
N CYS A 250 -27.51 -1.58 -0.39
CA CYS A 250 -26.07 -1.73 -0.61
C CYS A 250 -25.81 -2.70 -1.79
N TYR A 251 -24.74 -2.46 -2.55
CA TYR A 251 -24.22 -3.44 -3.48
C TYR A 251 -23.46 -4.55 -2.76
N ALA A 252 -22.73 -4.20 -1.70
CA ALA A 252 -22.01 -5.17 -0.86
C ALA A 252 -22.95 -5.88 0.12
N ASP A 253 -22.73 -7.17 0.35
CA ASP A 253 -23.43 -7.96 1.35
C ASP A 253 -22.83 -7.67 2.76
N ARG A 254 -23.46 -6.74 3.48
CA ARG A 254 -23.01 -6.27 4.79
C ARG A 254 -22.94 -7.39 5.83
N GLU A 255 -23.96 -8.25 5.89
CA GLU A 255 -24.03 -9.34 6.88
C GLU A 255 -22.92 -10.36 6.65
N ARG A 256 -22.61 -10.60 5.38
CA ARG A 256 -21.56 -11.52 5.03
C ARG A 256 -20.17 -10.94 5.30
N ILE A 257 -19.92 -9.67 5.01
CA ILE A 257 -18.67 -8.97 5.35
C ILE A 257 -18.49 -8.96 6.88
N ASP A 258 -19.51 -8.61 7.64
CA ASP A 258 -19.51 -8.61 9.09
C ASP A 258 -19.11 -9.98 9.66
N ARG A 259 -19.69 -11.06 9.14
CA ARG A 259 -19.33 -12.43 9.52
C ARG A 259 -17.85 -12.73 9.31
N TYR A 260 -17.28 -12.29 8.19
CA TYR A 260 -15.85 -12.49 7.92
C TYR A 260 -14.96 -11.59 8.78
N ILE A 261 -15.40 -10.37 9.12
CA ILE A 261 -14.70 -9.52 10.08
C ILE A 261 -14.53 -10.24 11.41
N HIS A 262 -15.60 -10.87 11.91
CA HIS A 262 -15.54 -11.66 13.15
C HIS A 262 -14.60 -12.88 13.05
N MET A 263 -14.49 -13.49 11.87
CA MET A 263 -13.60 -14.64 11.65
C MET A 263 -12.12 -14.26 11.61
N VAL A 264 -11.78 -13.08 11.06
CA VAL A 264 -10.38 -12.70 10.81
C VAL A 264 -9.78 -11.84 11.92
N GLN A 265 -10.57 -11.38 12.88
CA GLN A 265 -10.09 -10.64 14.04
C GLN A 265 -9.93 -11.54 15.27
N SER A 266 -8.98 -11.16 16.13
CA SER A 266 -8.75 -11.87 17.41
C SER A 266 -10.00 -11.86 18.28
N SER A 267 -10.27 -12.98 18.96
CA SER A 267 -11.33 -13.06 19.99
C SER A 267 -11.00 -12.27 21.25
N SER A 268 -9.74 -11.85 21.41
CA SER A 268 -9.28 -10.96 22.49
C SER A 268 -8.71 -9.69 21.85
N PRO A 269 -9.58 -8.76 21.42
CA PRO A 269 -9.18 -7.56 20.70
C PRO A 269 -8.42 -6.60 21.61
N SER A 270 -7.35 -6.01 21.12
CA SER A 270 -6.57 -5.02 21.87
C SER A 270 -7.33 -3.70 22.02
N TYR A 271 -7.71 -3.37 23.24
CA TYR A 271 -8.33 -2.08 23.56
C TYR A 271 -7.38 -0.91 23.35
N VAL A 272 -6.09 -1.12 23.54
CA VAL A 272 -5.04 -0.12 23.25
C VAL A 272 -5.05 0.24 21.76
N LEU A 273 -5.20 -0.73 20.85
CA LEU A 273 -5.29 -0.45 19.41
C LEU A 273 -6.61 0.24 19.07
N MET A 274 -7.74 -0.17 19.63
CA MET A 274 -9.04 0.48 19.38
C MET A 274 -9.05 1.92 19.87
N ALA A 275 -8.56 2.17 21.08
CA ALA A 275 -8.40 3.52 21.61
C ALA A 275 -7.44 4.37 20.76
N SER A 276 -6.39 3.77 20.20
CA SER A 276 -5.49 4.48 19.28
C SER A 276 -6.17 4.86 17.97
N ILE A 277 -7.08 4.05 17.43
CA ILE A 277 -7.90 4.40 16.25
C ILE A 277 -8.76 5.61 16.58
N GLU A 278 -9.58 5.50 17.62
CA GLU A 278 -10.50 6.56 18.05
C GLU A 278 -9.78 7.89 18.32
N ASN A 279 -8.72 7.84 19.13
CA ASN A 279 -7.92 9.02 19.46
C ASN A 279 -7.28 9.65 18.22
N SER A 280 -6.81 8.84 17.27
CA SER A 280 -6.23 9.33 16.01
C SER A 280 -7.27 10.09 15.17
N ILE A 281 -8.48 9.57 15.04
CA ILE A 281 -9.58 10.25 14.33
C ILE A 281 -9.93 11.55 15.04
N TYR A 282 -10.07 11.50 16.38
CA TYR A 282 -10.38 12.69 17.19
C TYR A 282 -9.31 13.78 17.04
N GLN A 283 -8.03 13.41 17.08
CA GLN A 283 -6.94 14.36 16.90
C GLN A 283 -6.97 15.01 15.52
N MET A 284 -7.21 14.24 14.48
CA MET A 284 -7.26 14.76 13.11
C MET A 284 -8.41 15.73 12.89
N GLU A 285 -9.58 15.50 13.51
CA GLU A 285 -10.71 16.45 13.47
C GLU A 285 -10.40 17.81 14.14
N GLN A 286 -9.42 17.82 15.06
CA GLN A 286 -8.99 19.04 15.75
C GLN A 286 -7.75 19.69 15.12
N THR A 287 -7.10 19.02 14.17
CA THR A 287 -5.80 19.45 13.63
C THR A 287 -5.99 20.48 12.50
N ASP A 288 -5.33 21.64 12.64
CA ASP A 288 -5.14 22.55 11.51
C ASP A 288 -4.09 21.98 10.54
N MET A 289 -4.52 21.61 9.35
CA MET A 289 -3.64 21.04 8.31
C MET A 289 -2.81 22.11 7.57
N ALA A 290 -3.15 23.39 7.69
CA ALA A 290 -2.52 24.47 6.93
C ALA A 290 -1.01 24.61 7.17
N PRO A 291 -0.46 24.49 8.40
CA PRO A 291 0.99 24.52 8.62
C PRO A 291 1.73 23.40 7.90
N TYR A 292 1.21 22.16 7.99
CA TYR A 292 1.79 21.02 7.29
C TYR A 292 1.70 21.20 5.76
N GLY A 293 0.55 21.58 5.23
CA GLY A 293 0.35 21.83 3.80
C GLY A 293 1.34 22.87 3.26
N LYS A 294 1.55 23.98 4.00
CA LYS A 294 2.52 25.02 3.63
C LYS A 294 3.95 24.47 3.52
N GLN A 295 4.37 23.65 4.48
CA GLN A 295 5.70 23.05 4.51
C GLN A 295 5.85 22.00 3.39
N LEU A 296 4.84 21.17 3.18
CA LEU A 296 4.81 20.16 2.13
C LEU A 296 4.91 20.80 0.74
N HIS A 297 4.13 21.84 0.47
CA HIS A 297 4.20 22.59 -0.79
C HIS A 297 5.56 23.30 -0.97
N LYS A 298 6.19 23.78 0.12
CA LYS A 298 7.55 24.36 0.07
C LYS A 298 8.57 23.29 -0.34
N LEU A 299 8.50 22.10 0.27
CA LEU A 299 9.35 20.98 -0.05
C LEU A 299 9.18 20.57 -1.52
N ARG A 300 7.95 20.28 -1.97
CA ARG A 300 7.67 19.84 -3.35
C ARG A 300 8.15 20.86 -4.39
N ARG A 301 7.93 22.15 -4.14
CA ARG A 301 8.41 23.23 -5.01
C ARG A 301 9.94 23.23 -5.12
N ARG A 302 10.64 22.99 -4.01
CA ARG A 302 12.11 22.88 -3.99
C ARG A 302 12.59 21.67 -4.79
N LEU A 303 11.98 20.50 -4.54
CA LEU A 303 12.34 19.26 -5.23
C LEU A 303 12.01 19.30 -6.72
N GLY A 304 10.96 20.01 -7.14
CA GLY A 304 10.63 20.26 -8.55
C GLY A 304 11.68 21.07 -9.31
N GLN A 305 12.66 21.68 -8.63
CA GLN A 305 13.78 22.42 -9.24
C GLN A 305 15.05 21.59 -9.43
N MET A 306 15.05 20.33 -8.99
CA MET A 306 16.16 19.40 -9.20
C MET A 306 16.42 19.21 -10.70
N ARG A 307 17.69 19.01 -11.07
CA ARG A 307 18.12 18.96 -12.48
C ARG A 307 18.14 17.54 -13.02
N HIS A 308 18.54 16.59 -12.19
CA HIS A 308 18.81 15.20 -12.54
C HIS A 308 17.78 14.25 -11.92
N LEU A 309 17.55 14.37 -10.62
CA LEU A 309 16.48 13.65 -9.93
C LEU A 309 15.12 14.23 -10.32
N ARG A 310 14.10 13.37 -10.47
CA ARG A 310 12.76 13.78 -10.87
C ARG A 310 11.73 13.44 -9.82
N LEU A 311 11.03 14.47 -9.32
CA LEU A 311 9.89 14.30 -8.42
C LEU A 311 8.65 13.88 -9.23
N ALA A 312 7.95 12.82 -8.77
CA ALA A 312 6.59 12.56 -9.24
C ALA A 312 5.67 13.68 -8.71
N ASP A 313 5.10 14.48 -9.59
CA ASP A 313 4.33 15.66 -9.22
C ASP A 313 3.02 15.75 -10.01
N THR A 314 2.19 16.72 -9.64
CA THR A 314 0.84 16.98 -10.19
C THR A 314 0.81 17.15 -11.72
N GLY A 315 1.94 17.44 -12.37
CA GLY A 315 2.09 17.40 -13.82
C GLY A 315 1.80 16.04 -14.47
N LEU A 316 1.71 14.97 -13.69
CA LEU A 316 1.31 13.63 -14.16
C LEU A 316 -0.21 13.47 -14.30
N ILE A 317 -1.01 14.35 -13.68
CA ILE A 317 -2.48 14.27 -13.72
C ILE A 317 -2.96 14.38 -15.17
N GLY A 318 -3.88 13.50 -15.56
CA GLY A 318 -4.41 13.36 -16.92
C GLY A 318 -3.59 12.45 -17.82
N GLN A 319 -2.46 11.91 -17.36
CA GLN A 319 -1.64 10.95 -18.08
C GLN A 319 -1.79 9.55 -17.47
N ALA A 320 -1.59 8.50 -18.24
CA ALA A 320 -1.49 7.11 -17.78
C ALA A 320 -2.59 6.70 -16.77
N GLY A 321 -3.84 7.13 -16.96
CA GLY A 321 -4.95 6.80 -16.07
C GLY A 321 -4.92 7.51 -14.70
N ILE A 322 -4.08 8.53 -14.55
CA ILE A 322 -3.94 9.31 -13.30
C ILE A 322 -5.01 10.39 -13.24
N ARG A 323 -5.91 10.27 -12.29
CA ARG A 323 -6.96 11.27 -12.02
C ARG A 323 -6.49 12.33 -11.03
N ASP A 324 -5.70 11.92 -10.04
CA ASP A 324 -5.16 12.78 -9.00
C ASP A 324 -3.88 12.18 -8.41
N LEU A 325 -3.21 12.92 -7.51
CA LEU A 325 -1.97 12.51 -6.87
C LEU A 325 -1.98 12.89 -5.38
N ASP A 326 -1.69 11.92 -4.51
CA ASP A 326 -1.44 12.18 -3.09
C ASP A 326 -0.09 12.89 -2.91
N ILE A 327 -0.13 14.19 -2.68
CA ILE A 327 1.06 15.02 -2.53
C ILE A 327 1.89 14.70 -1.28
N SER A 328 1.34 13.97 -0.31
CA SER A 328 2.06 13.51 0.89
C SER A 328 3.12 12.46 0.58
N LYS A 329 3.03 11.81 -0.57
CA LYS A 329 4.03 10.87 -1.07
C LYS A 329 5.11 11.63 -1.85
N ILE A 330 6.33 11.58 -1.35
CA ILE A 330 7.50 12.17 -2.02
C ILE A 330 8.22 11.05 -2.75
N VAL A 331 7.91 10.89 -4.02
CA VAL A 331 8.49 9.87 -4.90
C VAL A 331 9.52 10.53 -5.79
N VAL A 332 10.79 10.13 -5.66
CA VAL A 332 11.92 10.72 -6.39
C VAL A 332 12.59 9.66 -7.24
N SER A 333 12.56 9.85 -8.55
CA SER A 333 13.16 8.95 -9.54
C SER A 333 14.61 9.32 -9.80
N THR A 334 15.45 8.28 -9.89
CA THR A 334 16.86 8.33 -10.28
C THR A 334 17.07 7.99 -11.76
N ARG A 335 15.97 7.72 -12.49
CA ARG A 335 16.04 7.18 -13.84
C ARG A 335 16.74 8.14 -14.82
N GLY A 336 17.77 7.64 -15.50
CA GLY A 336 18.55 8.43 -16.47
C GLY A 336 19.67 9.26 -15.83
N THR A 337 20.03 9.00 -14.57
CA THR A 337 21.11 9.69 -13.85
C THR A 337 22.28 8.78 -13.54
N CYS A 338 23.47 9.36 -13.32
CA CYS A 338 24.66 8.68 -12.82
C CYS A 338 25.47 9.60 -11.89
N LEU A 339 26.32 9.01 -11.05
CA LEU A 339 27.23 9.77 -10.18
C LEU A 339 28.36 10.40 -11.00
N TYR A 340 28.78 11.61 -10.66
CA TYR A 340 29.91 12.30 -11.27
C TYR A 340 31.13 12.23 -10.31
N PRO A 341 32.39 11.98 -10.82
CA PRO A 341 32.74 11.65 -12.19
C PRO A 341 32.29 10.22 -12.55
N ALA A 342 31.79 10.06 -13.76
CA ALA A 342 31.44 8.74 -14.27
C ALA A 342 32.72 7.91 -14.44
N GLU A 343 32.85 6.80 -13.71
CA GLU A 343 33.90 5.81 -13.95
C GLU A 343 33.62 5.04 -15.23
N ASP A 344 34.66 4.59 -15.92
CA ASP A 344 34.56 3.79 -17.15
C ASP A 344 33.73 2.52 -16.85
N GLY A 345 32.52 2.43 -17.46
CA GLY A 345 31.59 1.33 -17.23
C GLY A 345 30.26 1.74 -16.62
N LEU A 346 29.78 2.94 -16.89
CA LEU A 346 28.55 3.59 -16.39
C LEU A 346 27.37 2.66 -16.14
N THR A 347 27.20 2.25 -14.88
CA THR A 347 25.91 1.81 -14.35
C THR A 347 25.13 3.04 -13.88
N GLY A 348 23.86 3.16 -14.30
CA GLY A 348 22.99 4.26 -13.85
C GLY A 348 22.86 4.29 -12.33
N PHE A 349 22.55 5.46 -11.77
CA PHE A 349 22.31 5.64 -10.35
C PHE A 349 20.95 5.05 -9.98
N THR A 350 20.90 4.11 -9.03
CA THR A 350 19.70 3.33 -8.70
C THR A 350 18.95 3.89 -7.50
N GLY A 351 17.67 3.50 -7.35
CA GLY A 351 16.89 3.81 -6.15
C GLY A 351 17.52 3.25 -4.87
N ALA A 352 18.10 2.05 -4.92
CA ALA A 352 18.78 1.43 -3.78
C ALA A 352 20.03 2.21 -3.36
N GLN A 353 20.80 2.75 -4.32
CA GLN A 353 21.96 3.61 -3.99
C GLN A 353 21.51 4.94 -3.36
N LEU A 354 20.43 5.54 -3.88
CA LEU A 354 19.87 6.75 -3.29
C LEU A 354 19.39 6.50 -1.86
N ASP A 355 18.68 5.40 -1.62
CA ASP A 355 18.21 5.00 -0.29
C ASP A 355 19.39 4.80 0.69
N ASP A 356 20.44 4.10 0.26
CA ASP A 356 21.63 3.85 1.09
C ASP A 356 22.35 5.15 1.48
N ILE A 357 22.49 6.09 0.54
CA ILE A 357 23.09 7.42 0.80
C ILE A 357 22.18 8.21 1.78
N LEU A 358 20.87 8.27 1.54
CA LEU A 358 19.95 8.96 2.43
C LEU A 358 19.99 8.41 3.85
N ARG A 359 20.07 7.09 4.00
CA ARG A 359 20.14 6.43 5.31
C ARG A 359 21.47 6.66 6.00
N ARG A 360 22.61 6.46 5.32
CA ARG A 360 23.95 6.46 5.96
C ARG A 360 24.52 7.85 6.15
N GLU A 361 24.33 8.74 5.18
CA GLU A 361 24.96 10.06 5.22
C GLU A 361 24.04 11.14 5.80
N TYR A 362 22.71 11.00 5.57
CA TYR A 362 21.74 12.01 5.99
C TYR A 362 20.83 11.55 7.13
N HIS A 363 20.96 10.29 7.56
CA HIS A 363 20.13 9.67 8.61
C HIS A 363 18.63 9.79 8.35
N LEU A 364 18.22 9.59 7.10
CA LEU A 364 16.83 9.61 6.65
C LEU A 364 16.40 8.20 6.26
N GLU A 365 15.45 7.65 6.98
CA GLU A 365 14.89 6.32 6.72
C GLU A 365 13.68 6.44 5.79
N MET A 366 13.83 6.01 4.54
CA MET A 366 12.77 6.08 3.54
C MET A 366 11.75 4.96 3.76
N GLU A 367 10.57 5.09 3.18
CA GLU A 367 9.55 4.03 3.21
C GLU A 367 9.94 2.85 2.33
N MET A 368 10.38 3.11 1.13
CA MET A 368 10.86 2.07 0.23
C MET A 368 11.75 2.64 -0.88
N CYS A 369 12.51 1.74 -1.48
CA CYS A 369 13.19 1.99 -2.75
C CYS A 369 12.71 0.99 -3.82
N GLY A 370 12.49 1.49 -5.02
CA GLY A 370 12.35 0.69 -6.24
C GLY A 370 13.68 0.57 -6.98
N ALA A 371 13.66 -0.01 -8.18
CA ALA A 371 14.85 -0.08 -9.02
C ALA A 371 15.41 1.32 -9.34
N ASP A 372 14.52 2.25 -9.67
CA ASP A 372 14.85 3.57 -10.19
C ASP A 372 14.25 4.71 -9.36
N TYR A 373 13.78 4.49 -8.13
CA TYR A 373 13.19 5.53 -7.31
C TYR A 373 13.21 5.22 -5.82
N VAL A 374 12.99 6.25 -5.00
CA VAL A 374 12.69 6.12 -3.57
C VAL A 374 11.37 6.80 -3.25
N THR A 375 10.69 6.31 -2.22
CA THR A 375 9.44 6.89 -1.72
C THR A 375 9.58 7.26 -0.24
N ALA A 376 9.29 8.52 0.09
CA ALA A 376 9.06 8.96 1.47
C ALA A 376 7.56 9.18 1.68
N ILE A 377 7.04 8.73 2.81
CA ILE A 377 5.69 9.05 3.27
C ILE A 377 5.81 10.19 4.27
N THR A 378 5.12 11.30 4.00
CA THR A 378 5.00 12.42 4.93
C THR A 378 3.61 12.47 5.53
N THR A 379 3.49 13.01 6.75
CA THR A 379 2.22 13.15 7.47
C THR A 379 2.19 14.48 8.22
N VAL A 380 1.05 14.85 8.77
CA VAL A 380 0.92 16.02 9.64
C VAL A 380 1.84 15.98 10.87
N MET A 381 2.35 14.78 11.21
CA MET A 381 3.26 14.57 12.34
C MET A 381 4.73 14.87 12.00
N ASP A 382 5.06 15.13 10.74
CA ASP A 382 6.42 15.51 10.37
C ASP A 382 6.75 16.92 10.86
N SER A 383 7.98 17.10 11.36
CA SER A 383 8.47 18.42 11.73
C SER A 383 8.94 19.21 10.51
N GLY A 384 8.88 20.54 10.60
CA GLY A 384 9.47 21.41 9.58
C GLY A 384 10.95 21.13 9.34
N GLU A 385 11.71 20.86 10.42
CA GLU A 385 13.12 20.47 10.34
C GLU A 385 13.32 19.16 9.58
N GLY A 386 12.48 18.13 9.84
CA GLY A 386 12.56 16.85 9.13
C GLY A 386 12.32 17.02 7.63
N LEU A 387 11.31 17.78 7.24
CA LEU A 387 11.01 18.07 5.83
C LEU A 387 12.14 18.90 5.17
N GLU A 388 12.75 19.83 5.89
CA GLU A 388 13.91 20.57 5.40
C GLU A 388 15.14 19.68 5.22
N ARG A 389 15.45 18.79 6.17
CA ARG A 389 16.52 17.78 6.04
C ARG A 389 16.35 16.94 4.77
N LEU A 390 15.13 16.47 4.47
CA LEU A 390 14.86 15.72 3.24
C LEU A 390 15.14 16.57 1.99
N GLY A 391 14.66 17.82 1.99
CA GLY A 391 14.89 18.77 0.90
C GLY A 391 16.37 19.07 0.68
N ASP A 392 17.13 19.29 1.76
CA ASP A 392 18.57 19.54 1.73
C ASP A 392 19.34 18.34 1.18
N ALA A 393 19.04 17.13 1.68
CA ALA A 393 19.69 15.90 1.26
C ALA A 393 19.49 15.65 -0.24
N LEU A 394 18.23 15.63 -0.69
CA LEU A 394 17.91 15.35 -2.10
C LEU A 394 18.50 16.41 -3.05
N THR A 395 18.43 17.70 -2.69
CA THR A 395 19.00 18.78 -3.51
C THR A 395 20.53 18.68 -3.59
N ARG A 396 21.19 18.31 -2.46
CA ARG A 396 22.64 18.13 -2.44
C ARG A 396 23.08 16.94 -3.26
N ILE A 397 22.39 15.80 -3.13
CA ILE A 397 22.65 14.62 -3.97
C ILE A 397 22.44 14.95 -5.45
N ASP A 398 21.34 15.62 -5.81
CA ASP A 398 21.06 16.04 -7.18
C ASP A 398 22.22 16.83 -7.80
N SER A 399 22.87 17.72 -7.02
CA SER A 399 24.00 18.52 -7.47
C SER A 399 25.29 17.70 -7.73
N GLN A 400 25.35 16.46 -7.27
CA GLN A 400 26.47 15.54 -7.47
C GLN A 400 26.22 14.55 -8.62
N LEU A 401 25.03 14.60 -9.22
CA LEU A 401 24.65 13.75 -10.33
C LEU A 401 24.92 14.44 -11.67
N THR A 402 24.93 13.64 -12.71
CA THR A 402 24.95 14.10 -14.10
C THR A 402 23.95 13.25 -14.89
N ASP A 403 23.46 13.80 -16.01
CA ASP A 403 22.69 13.00 -16.93
C ASP A 403 23.62 11.93 -17.49
N ALA A 404 23.24 10.70 -17.33
CA ALA A 404 23.89 9.66 -18.07
C ALA A 404 23.72 10.04 -19.53
N GLY A 405 24.79 10.27 -20.24
CA GLY A 405 24.81 10.37 -21.72
C GLY A 405 24.35 9.04 -22.33
N TYR A 406 23.50 8.38 -21.62
CA TYR A 406 22.89 7.08 -21.76
C TYR A 406 21.91 7.17 -22.94
N LYS A 407 22.40 6.86 -24.10
CA LYS A 407 21.50 6.21 -25.07
C LYS A 407 21.24 4.85 -24.46
N PRO A 408 19.96 4.52 -24.07
CA PRO A 408 19.67 3.16 -23.74
C PRO A 408 20.15 2.29 -24.88
N ASP A 409 21.26 1.55 -24.65
CA ASP A 409 21.62 0.49 -25.59
C ASP A 409 20.36 -0.37 -25.61
N GLY A 410 19.95 -0.88 -26.79
CA GLY A 410 18.60 -1.39 -27.08
C GLY A 410 18.11 -2.55 -26.20
N ARG A 411 18.75 -2.80 -25.05
CA ARG A 411 18.35 -3.69 -23.98
C ARG A 411 17.65 -2.97 -22.81
N SER A 412 17.82 -1.65 -22.65
CA SER A 412 17.19 -0.85 -21.58
C SER A 412 15.99 -0.01 -22.06
N GLY A 413 15.76 0.11 -23.36
CA GLY A 413 14.75 1.01 -23.95
C GLY A 413 13.30 0.56 -23.83
N ASN A 414 13.02 -0.64 -23.33
CA ASN A 414 11.66 -1.18 -23.23
C ASN A 414 11.50 -2.12 -22.03
N GLN A 415 12.15 -1.82 -20.90
CA GLN A 415 11.87 -2.54 -19.67
C GLN A 415 10.45 -2.19 -19.23
N LYS A 416 9.50 -3.05 -19.61
CA LYS A 416 8.13 -2.99 -19.12
C LYS A 416 8.19 -3.05 -17.60
N SER A 417 7.47 -2.16 -16.94
CA SER A 417 7.29 -2.24 -15.51
C SER A 417 6.80 -3.67 -15.17
N VAL A 418 7.40 -4.28 -14.14
CA VAL A 418 6.93 -5.57 -13.60
C VAL A 418 5.42 -5.62 -13.46
N TYR A 419 4.83 -4.52 -13.09
CA TYR A 419 3.41 -4.39 -12.81
C TYR A 419 2.50 -4.38 -14.05
N SER A 420 3.06 -4.13 -15.24
CA SER A 420 2.34 -4.19 -16.52
C SER A 420 2.51 -5.54 -17.23
N MET A 421 3.35 -6.43 -16.68
CA MET A 421 3.55 -7.75 -17.27
C MET A 421 2.31 -8.62 -17.11
N ARG A 422 1.80 -9.13 -18.22
CA ARG A 422 0.64 -10.01 -18.21
C ARG A 422 1.07 -11.43 -17.87
N CYS A 423 0.39 -12.00 -16.87
CA CYS A 423 0.54 -13.39 -16.47
C CYS A 423 -0.67 -14.17 -16.97
N ASP A 424 -0.42 -15.25 -17.69
CA ASP A 424 -1.46 -16.18 -18.10
C ASP A 424 -1.72 -17.18 -16.96
N THR A 425 -2.99 -17.35 -16.61
CA THR A 425 -3.43 -18.25 -15.54
C THR A 425 -3.70 -19.64 -16.10
N ALA A 426 -3.05 -20.66 -15.57
CA ALA A 426 -3.27 -22.07 -15.92
C ALA A 426 -4.40 -22.69 -15.09
N MET A 427 -4.46 -22.35 -13.79
CA MET A 427 -5.45 -22.80 -12.81
C MET A 427 -5.65 -21.73 -11.74
N SER A 428 -6.68 -21.84 -10.91
CA SER A 428 -6.86 -20.93 -9.79
C SER A 428 -5.72 -21.06 -8.78
N MET A 429 -5.46 -19.99 -8.01
CA MET A 429 -4.44 -20.04 -6.95
C MET A 429 -4.75 -21.11 -5.90
N GLY A 430 -6.03 -21.26 -5.54
CA GLY A 430 -6.44 -22.30 -4.57
C GLY A 430 -6.16 -23.70 -5.08
N GLU A 431 -6.49 -24.01 -6.35
CA GLU A 431 -6.15 -25.30 -6.97
C GLU A 431 -4.64 -25.52 -6.98
N ALA A 432 -3.86 -24.53 -7.43
CA ALA A 432 -2.40 -24.66 -7.50
C ALA A 432 -1.76 -24.95 -6.15
N MET A 433 -2.30 -24.43 -5.04
CA MET A 433 -1.77 -24.65 -3.69
C MET A 433 -2.09 -26.03 -3.11
N GLU A 434 -3.09 -26.73 -3.65
CA GLU A 434 -3.46 -28.10 -3.26
C GLU A 434 -2.75 -29.16 -4.11
N GLU A 435 -2.12 -28.77 -5.24
CA GLU A 435 -1.42 -29.68 -6.13
C GLU A 435 -0.04 -30.11 -5.58
N ASN A 436 0.46 -31.24 -6.07
CA ASN A 436 1.81 -31.68 -5.78
C ASN A 436 2.83 -30.70 -6.37
N MET A 437 3.87 -30.39 -5.60
CA MET A 437 4.92 -29.47 -5.96
C MET A 437 6.24 -30.17 -6.27
N ALA A 438 6.92 -29.70 -7.32
CA ALA A 438 8.31 -30.05 -7.60
C ALA A 438 9.20 -28.80 -7.42
N SER A 439 10.41 -28.99 -6.88
CA SER A 439 11.41 -27.91 -6.84
C SER A 439 12.26 -27.99 -8.10
N VAL A 440 12.35 -26.88 -8.84
CA VAL A 440 13.17 -26.75 -10.06
C VAL A 440 14.16 -25.61 -9.90
N GLY A 441 15.26 -25.63 -10.64
CA GLY A 441 16.15 -24.47 -10.73
C GLY A 441 15.38 -23.24 -11.21
N LEU A 442 15.61 -22.08 -10.58
CA LEU A 442 14.89 -20.85 -10.99
C LEU A 442 15.09 -20.56 -12.48
N GLU A 443 16.31 -20.73 -12.99
CA GLU A 443 16.65 -20.47 -14.40
C GLU A 443 15.96 -21.45 -15.37
N ASP A 444 15.54 -22.63 -14.88
CA ASP A 444 14.86 -23.67 -15.66
C ASP A 444 13.33 -23.60 -15.52
N SER A 445 12.80 -22.64 -14.75
CA SER A 445 11.37 -22.56 -14.42
C SER A 445 10.49 -21.97 -15.54
N ALA A 446 11.07 -21.45 -16.62
CA ALA A 446 10.31 -20.93 -17.74
C ALA A 446 9.39 -21.99 -18.37
N GLY A 447 8.09 -21.68 -18.52
CA GLY A 447 7.08 -22.60 -19.02
C GLY A 447 6.52 -23.58 -17.96
N CYS A 448 6.91 -23.42 -16.69
CA CYS A 448 6.27 -24.11 -15.56
C CYS A 448 5.10 -23.28 -15.00
N ILE A 449 4.20 -23.93 -14.27
CA ILE A 449 3.13 -23.27 -13.50
C ILE A 449 3.68 -23.01 -12.10
N SER A 450 3.66 -21.75 -11.65
CA SER A 450 4.15 -21.40 -10.31
C SER A 450 3.31 -22.08 -9.23
N GLY A 451 3.98 -22.67 -8.25
CA GLY A 451 3.37 -23.15 -7.01
C GLY A 451 3.55 -22.18 -5.85
N GLU A 452 4.33 -21.10 -6.06
CA GLU A 452 4.67 -20.13 -5.04
C GLU A 452 4.40 -18.71 -5.53
N PHE A 453 4.20 -17.80 -4.57
CA PHE A 453 4.27 -16.37 -4.86
C PHE A 453 5.72 -15.95 -5.04
N VAL A 454 5.97 -15.08 -6.01
CA VAL A 454 7.19 -14.28 -6.12
C VAL A 454 6.78 -12.82 -6.15
N TYR A 455 7.18 -12.03 -5.16
CA TYR A 455 6.81 -10.61 -5.06
C TYR A 455 7.97 -9.76 -4.59
N ILE A 456 7.91 -8.47 -4.90
CA ILE A 456 8.81 -7.46 -4.36
C ILE A 456 8.21 -6.93 -3.06
N TYR A 457 9.01 -6.80 -2.02
CA TYR A 457 8.54 -6.26 -0.75
C TYR A 457 9.53 -5.23 -0.19
N PRO A 458 9.05 -4.04 0.18
CA PRO A 458 7.75 -3.42 -0.08
C PRO A 458 7.47 -3.21 -1.58
N PRO A 459 6.20 -3.11 -2.05
CA PRO A 459 4.94 -3.10 -1.30
C PRO A 459 4.26 -4.49 -1.16
N GLY A 460 4.85 -5.57 -1.63
CA GLY A 460 4.25 -6.91 -1.59
C GLY A 460 3.31 -7.20 -2.75
N ILE A 461 3.63 -6.69 -3.94
CA ILE A 461 2.91 -6.94 -5.19
C ILE A 461 3.51 -8.16 -5.88
N PRO A 462 2.72 -9.20 -6.22
CA PRO A 462 3.24 -10.37 -6.90
C PRO A 462 3.72 -10.09 -8.32
N ILE A 463 4.92 -10.58 -8.64
CA ILE A 463 5.42 -10.72 -10.01
C ILE A 463 4.73 -11.90 -10.68
N VAL A 464 4.67 -13.03 -9.95
CA VAL A 464 3.92 -14.23 -10.32
C VAL A 464 3.23 -14.78 -9.08
N ALA A 465 2.03 -15.32 -9.26
CA ALA A 465 1.23 -15.96 -8.22
C ALA A 465 1.08 -17.47 -8.50
N PRO A 466 0.74 -18.30 -7.49
CA PRO A 466 0.43 -19.70 -7.71
C PRO A 466 -0.64 -19.88 -8.79
N GLY A 467 -0.46 -20.88 -9.66
CA GLY A 467 -1.37 -21.15 -10.77
C GLY A 467 -1.12 -20.33 -12.04
N GLU A 468 -0.20 -19.39 -12.02
CA GLU A 468 0.20 -18.62 -13.20
C GLU A 468 1.40 -19.26 -13.90
N TRP A 469 1.48 -19.09 -15.22
CA TRP A 469 2.63 -19.52 -16.00
C TRP A 469 3.84 -18.61 -15.76
N ILE A 470 5.00 -19.19 -15.47
CA ILE A 470 6.29 -18.50 -15.43
C ILE A 470 6.74 -18.33 -16.88
N SER A 471 6.36 -17.23 -17.51
CA SER A 471 6.82 -16.93 -18.86
C SER A 471 8.31 -16.50 -18.88
N ARG A 472 8.98 -16.62 -20.02
CA ARG A 472 10.38 -16.19 -20.15
C ARG A 472 10.61 -14.74 -19.73
N PRO A 473 9.74 -13.76 -20.13
CA PRO A 473 9.89 -12.38 -19.66
C PRO A 473 9.74 -12.23 -18.14
N ILE A 474 8.82 -12.97 -17.49
CA ILE A 474 8.65 -12.96 -16.04
C ILE A 474 9.91 -13.47 -15.35
N LEU A 475 10.45 -14.59 -15.82
CA LEU A 475 11.68 -15.15 -15.28
C LEU A 475 12.85 -14.17 -15.39
N GLU A 476 13.03 -13.53 -16.56
CA GLU A 476 14.09 -12.53 -16.78
C GLU A 476 14.01 -11.37 -15.77
N VAL A 477 12.82 -10.92 -15.44
CA VAL A 477 12.62 -9.87 -14.41
C VAL A 477 12.97 -10.36 -13.02
N ILE A 478 12.55 -11.58 -12.65
CA ILE A 478 12.91 -12.15 -11.35
C ILE A 478 14.43 -12.27 -11.19
N LEU A 479 15.10 -12.76 -12.21
CA LEU A 479 16.56 -12.88 -12.25
C LEU A 479 17.24 -11.52 -12.16
N GLU A 480 16.78 -10.54 -12.92
CA GLU A 480 17.31 -9.18 -12.87
C GLU A 480 17.20 -8.56 -11.47
N TYR A 481 16.05 -8.74 -10.80
CA TYR A 481 15.84 -8.20 -9.45
C TYR A 481 16.70 -8.92 -8.41
N ARG A 482 16.86 -10.24 -8.53
CA ARG A 482 17.81 -11.01 -7.72
C ARG A 482 19.23 -10.47 -7.88
N ASP A 483 19.68 -10.29 -9.12
CA ASP A 483 21.05 -9.91 -9.45
C ASP A 483 21.35 -8.46 -9.05
N LYS A 484 20.34 -7.59 -9.03
CA LYS A 484 20.41 -6.22 -8.51
C LYS A 484 20.29 -6.14 -6.97
N GLY A 485 20.12 -7.27 -6.28
CA GLY A 485 19.96 -7.31 -4.83
C GLY A 485 18.65 -6.67 -4.33
N LEU A 486 17.63 -6.56 -5.19
CA LEU A 486 16.32 -6.06 -4.78
C LEU A 486 15.59 -7.10 -3.91
N PRO A 487 14.73 -6.67 -2.97
CA PRO A 487 14.11 -7.56 -1.99
C PRO A 487 12.99 -8.41 -2.61
N VAL A 488 13.35 -9.46 -3.32
CA VAL A 488 12.42 -10.48 -3.84
C VAL A 488 12.10 -11.47 -2.72
N GLN A 489 10.83 -11.71 -2.46
CA GLN A 489 10.32 -12.58 -1.41
C GLN A 489 9.26 -13.54 -1.96
N GLY A 490 8.88 -14.53 -1.15
CA GLY A 490 7.79 -15.47 -1.44
C GLY A 490 8.25 -16.91 -1.60
N PRO A 491 9.26 -17.21 -2.44
CA PRO A 491 9.76 -18.56 -2.58
C PRO A 491 10.29 -19.16 -1.27
N ALA A 492 10.10 -20.45 -1.08
CA ALA A 492 10.62 -21.18 0.08
C ALA A 492 12.16 -21.12 0.12
N ASP A 493 12.81 -21.15 -1.04
CA ASP A 493 14.25 -20.90 -1.16
C ASP A 493 14.52 -19.39 -1.22
N GLN A 494 14.82 -18.82 -0.06
CA GLN A 494 15.16 -17.38 0.05
C GLN A 494 16.42 -16.98 -0.74
N SER A 495 17.25 -17.93 -1.15
CA SER A 495 18.41 -17.67 -2.01
C SER A 495 18.05 -17.51 -3.50
N LEU A 496 16.79 -17.73 -3.86
CA LEU A 496 16.27 -17.67 -5.22
C LEU A 496 17.05 -18.54 -6.24
N ARG A 497 17.61 -19.67 -5.79
CA ARG A 497 18.22 -20.66 -6.67
C ARG A 497 17.20 -21.64 -7.21
N THR A 498 16.17 -21.92 -6.43
CA THR A 498 15.07 -22.81 -6.80
C THR A 498 13.72 -22.17 -6.57
N ILE A 499 12.71 -22.67 -7.29
CA ILE A 499 11.30 -22.29 -7.12
C ILE A 499 10.45 -23.57 -7.15
N ARG A 500 9.36 -23.59 -6.37
CA ARG A 500 8.37 -24.66 -6.44
C ARG A 500 7.40 -24.40 -7.58
N VAL A 501 7.17 -25.44 -8.37
CA VAL A 501 6.24 -25.43 -9.50
C VAL A 501 5.23 -26.56 -9.32
N VAL A 502 4.05 -26.39 -9.88
CA VAL A 502 3.02 -27.45 -9.90
C VAL A 502 3.56 -28.62 -10.73
N GLN A 503 3.56 -29.81 -10.14
CA GLN A 503 3.97 -31.02 -10.84
C GLN A 503 2.88 -31.40 -11.85
N LYS A 504 3.24 -31.50 -13.12
CA LYS A 504 2.35 -32.08 -14.13
C LYS A 504 2.46 -33.60 -14.05
N ASP A 505 1.31 -34.29 -13.96
CA ASP A 505 1.21 -35.74 -14.14
C ASP A 505 1.64 -36.16 -15.54
#